data_c655bc1d90e11fa5c9bf0ac5b1500449
#
_entry.id   c655bc1d90e11fa5c9bf0ac5b1500449
#
_cell.length_a   1.000
_cell.length_b   1.000
_cell.length_c   1.000
_cell.angle_alpha   90.00
_cell.angle_beta   90.00
_cell.angle_gamma   90.00
#
_symmetry.space_group_name_H-M   'P 1'
#
loop_
_entity.id
_entity.type
_entity.pdbx_description
1 polymer ?
#
loop_
_entity_poly.entity_id
_entity_poly.type
_entity_poly.pdbx_seq_one_letter_code
_entity_poly.pdbx_strand_id
1 'polypeptide(L)'
;MFQRELLIFLSLAATIFLAVAGAGGFAVHELHETSRKLVVDTLPGLVDAGLAEERMHDNRHTMHEMLFPHTVAERAQMIELVTTNNPEPLWRDYAGSIFEAEDRQNYEAMIQTRSNYLQGCEQFVGLVAAQKMDEATALFNGDLSHRFQNYNDAAKIVFDYNVRQGLDRGKRILASSRYAPWAIGGLCVLLFGLGLVLGLRSGLSGRQ
;
A
#
# COMPACT_ATOMS: atom_id res chain seq x y z
N MET A 1 -42.63 22.10 38.11
CA MET A 1 -41.14 22.15 38.22
C MET A 1 -40.50 20.85 37.73
N PHE A 2 -40.92 19.70 38.19
CA PHE A 2 -40.41 18.37 37.82
C PHE A 2 -40.41 18.05 36.32
N GLN A 3 -41.45 18.38 35.56
CA GLN A 3 -41.54 18.12 34.10
C GLN A 3 -40.50 18.90 33.29
N ARG A 4 -40.18 20.14 33.69
CA ARG A 4 -39.19 20.97 32.98
C ARG A 4 -37.77 20.44 33.19
N GLU A 5 -37.45 19.99 34.41
CA GLU A 5 -36.16 19.40 34.73
C GLU A 5 -35.96 18.06 34.02
N LEU A 6 -37.00 17.22 33.92
CA LEU A 6 -37.00 15.97 33.17
C LEU A 6 -36.78 16.21 31.68
N LEU A 7 -37.43 17.22 31.09
CA LEU A 7 -37.22 17.55 29.65
C LEU A 7 -35.80 18.05 29.36
N ILE A 8 -35.21 18.85 30.25
CA ILE A 8 -33.82 19.30 30.11
C ILE A 8 -32.86 18.12 30.20
N PHE A 9 -33.11 17.20 31.14
CA PHE A 9 -32.31 15.97 31.26
C PHE A 9 -32.38 15.09 30.00
N LEU A 10 -33.60 14.84 29.52
CA LEU A 10 -33.79 14.01 28.31
C LEU A 10 -33.15 14.64 27.07
N SER A 11 -33.26 15.97 26.91
CA SER A 11 -32.64 16.67 25.79
C SER A 11 -31.10 16.63 25.87
N LEU A 12 -30.52 16.80 27.05
CA LEU A 12 -29.08 16.72 27.26
C LEU A 12 -28.56 15.29 27.02
N ALA A 13 -29.24 14.29 27.55
CA ALA A 13 -28.91 12.88 27.33
C ALA A 13 -29.00 12.50 25.86
N ALA A 14 -30.04 12.95 25.16
CA ALA A 14 -30.18 12.74 23.73
C ALA A 14 -29.04 13.41 22.92
N THR A 15 -28.67 14.64 23.26
CA THR A 15 -27.58 15.38 22.62
C THR A 15 -26.24 14.66 22.80
N ILE A 16 -25.96 14.21 24.02
CA ILE A 16 -24.72 13.48 24.30
C ILE A 16 -24.72 12.13 23.57
N PHE A 17 -25.85 11.41 23.59
CA PHE A 17 -25.98 10.14 22.85
C PHE A 17 -25.72 10.31 21.35
N LEU A 18 -26.29 11.34 20.72
CA LEU A 18 -26.07 11.64 19.31
C LEU A 18 -24.61 12.01 19.02
N ALA A 19 -23.99 12.79 19.93
CA ALA A 19 -22.55 13.10 19.78
C ALA A 19 -21.65 11.86 19.86
N VAL A 20 -21.96 10.93 20.78
CA VAL A 20 -21.26 9.64 20.92
C VAL A 20 -21.45 8.77 19.69
N ALA A 21 -22.69 8.62 19.26
CA ALA A 21 -23.02 7.82 18.07
C ALA A 21 -22.37 8.38 16.82
N GLY A 22 -22.35 9.71 16.66
CA GLY A 22 -21.68 10.38 15.55
C GLY A 22 -20.16 10.18 15.57
N ALA A 23 -19.50 10.41 16.70
CA ALA A 23 -18.06 10.21 16.85
C ALA A 23 -17.66 8.73 16.66
N GLY A 24 -18.45 7.80 17.23
CA GLY A 24 -18.24 6.37 17.08
C GLY A 24 -18.41 5.92 15.62
N GLY A 25 -19.45 6.39 14.95
CA GLY A 25 -19.71 6.12 13.54
C GLY A 25 -18.59 6.63 12.64
N PHE A 26 -18.09 7.84 12.89
CA PHE A 26 -16.96 8.43 12.17
C PHE A 26 -15.68 7.59 12.36
N ALA A 27 -15.35 7.21 13.59
CA ALA A 27 -14.18 6.41 13.90
C ALA A 27 -14.22 5.01 13.23
N VAL A 28 -15.40 4.37 13.21
CA VAL A 28 -15.61 3.09 12.53
C VAL A 28 -15.47 3.26 11.02
N HIS A 29 -16.02 4.32 10.45
CA HIS A 29 -15.91 4.60 9.01
C HIS A 29 -14.45 4.83 8.61
N GLU A 30 -13.69 5.65 9.35
CA GLU A 30 -12.27 5.90 9.08
C GLU A 30 -11.42 4.64 9.21
N LEU A 31 -11.70 3.82 10.23
CA LEU A 31 -11.04 2.53 10.42
C LEU A 31 -11.32 1.59 9.24
N HIS A 32 -12.58 1.52 8.79
CA HIS A 32 -12.99 0.72 7.64
C HIS A 32 -12.27 1.15 6.36
N GLU A 33 -12.27 2.45 6.05
CA GLU A 33 -11.61 2.99 4.86
C GLU A 33 -10.09 2.78 4.89
N THR A 34 -9.44 2.99 6.05
CA THR A 34 -8.00 2.75 6.21
C THR A 34 -7.67 1.27 6.04
N SER A 35 -8.46 0.39 6.62
CA SER A 35 -8.30 -1.07 6.50
C SER A 35 -8.53 -1.54 5.06
N ARG A 36 -9.55 -1.00 4.39
CA ARG A 36 -9.85 -1.30 2.98
C ARG A 36 -8.67 -0.90 2.07
N LYS A 37 -8.14 0.32 2.24
CA LYS A 37 -6.98 0.79 1.48
C LYS A 37 -5.74 -0.08 1.73
N LEU A 38 -5.52 -0.53 2.96
CA LEU A 38 -4.42 -1.44 3.27
C LEU A 38 -4.54 -2.76 2.51
N VAL A 39 -5.73 -3.36 2.50
CA VAL A 39 -5.98 -4.72 1.93
C VAL A 39 -6.12 -4.68 0.40
N VAL A 40 -6.72 -3.64 -0.18
CA VAL A 40 -7.07 -3.59 -1.61
C VAL A 40 -6.01 -2.86 -2.45
N ASP A 41 -5.20 -2.00 -1.83
CA ASP A 41 -4.19 -1.18 -2.50
C ASP A 41 -2.77 -1.57 -2.04
N THR A 42 -2.45 -1.29 -0.77
CA THR A 42 -1.08 -1.37 -0.29
C THR A 42 -0.50 -2.78 -0.32
N LEU A 43 -1.25 -3.79 0.18
CA LEU A 43 -0.73 -5.16 0.23
C LEU A 43 -0.59 -5.80 -1.16
N PRO A 44 -1.60 -5.73 -2.06
CA PRO A 44 -1.42 -6.19 -3.43
C PRO A 44 -0.29 -5.45 -4.14
N GLY A 45 -0.25 -4.12 -4.05
CA GLY A 45 0.81 -3.31 -4.65
C GLY A 45 2.21 -3.68 -4.17
N LEU A 46 2.37 -3.97 -2.88
CA LEU A 46 3.64 -4.43 -2.32
C LEU A 46 4.05 -5.80 -2.88
N VAL A 47 3.10 -6.72 -3.00
CA VAL A 47 3.34 -8.07 -3.55
C VAL A 47 3.71 -7.98 -5.03
N ASP A 48 2.93 -7.24 -5.82
CA ASP A 48 3.14 -7.13 -7.27
C ASP A 48 4.46 -6.43 -7.60
N ALA A 49 4.79 -5.34 -6.89
CA ALA A 49 6.06 -4.65 -7.05
C ALA A 49 7.25 -5.54 -6.64
N GLY A 50 7.14 -6.26 -5.52
CA GLY A 50 8.19 -7.17 -5.04
C GLY A 50 8.44 -8.33 -6.02
N LEU A 51 7.39 -8.97 -6.51
CA LEU A 51 7.50 -10.04 -7.51
C LEU A 51 8.02 -9.54 -8.86
N ALA A 52 7.65 -8.31 -9.26
CA ALA A 52 8.16 -7.72 -10.49
C ALA A 52 9.65 -7.39 -10.38
N GLU A 53 10.11 -6.91 -9.22
CA GLU A 53 11.53 -6.68 -8.91
C GLU A 53 12.31 -8.00 -8.93
N GLU A 54 11.81 -9.07 -8.31
CA GLU A 54 12.40 -10.41 -8.33
C GLU A 54 12.59 -10.90 -9.77
N ARG A 55 11.54 -10.87 -10.60
CA ARG A 55 11.63 -11.28 -12.02
C ARG A 55 12.64 -10.45 -12.82
N MET A 56 12.74 -9.16 -12.55
CA MET A 56 13.71 -8.28 -13.19
C MET A 56 15.15 -8.72 -12.85
N HIS A 57 15.43 -9.03 -11.60
CA HIS A 57 16.74 -9.51 -11.15
C HIS A 57 17.07 -10.90 -11.72
N ASP A 58 16.11 -11.82 -11.76
CA ASP A 58 16.27 -13.15 -12.35
C ASP A 58 16.60 -13.05 -13.85
N ASN A 59 15.88 -12.18 -14.57
CA ASN A 59 16.16 -11.93 -15.98
C ASN A 59 17.57 -11.35 -16.18
N ARG A 60 17.97 -10.41 -15.33
CA ARG A 60 19.32 -9.83 -15.33
C ARG A 60 20.39 -10.88 -15.08
N HIS A 61 20.16 -11.79 -14.12
CA HIS A 61 21.06 -12.91 -13.84
C HIS A 61 21.15 -13.87 -15.04
N THR A 62 20.03 -14.27 -15.61
CA THR A 62 20.01 -15.15 -16.79
C THR A 62 20.72 -14.51 -17.98
N MET A 63 20.56 -13.20 -18.22
CA MET A 63 21.28 -12.47 -19.26
C MET A 63 22.79 -12.43 -19.00
N HIS A 64 23.22 -12.31 -17.75
CA HIS A 64 24.62 -12.40 -17.36
C HIS A 64 25.19 -13.80 -17.67
N GLU A 65 24.46 -14.86 -17.35
CA GLU A 65 24.85 -16.23 -17.63
C GLU A 65 25.04 -16.47 -19.14
N MET A 66 24.27 -15.84 -20.03
CA MET A 66 24.42 -15.96 -21.48
C MET A 66 25.80 -15.50 -21.99
N LEU A 67 26.53 -14.70 -21.22
CA LEU A 67 27.87 -14.20 -21.61
C LEU A 67 28.97 -15.26 -21.45
N PHE A 68 28.72 -16.29 -20.65
CA PHE A 68 29.67 -17.40 -20.49
C PHE A 68 29.62 -18.42 -21.66
N PRO A 69 30.57 -19.34 -21.74
CA PRO A 69 30.56 -20.36 -22.77
C PRO A 69 29.35 -21.30 -22.67
N HIS A 70 28.48 -21.25 -23.65
CA HIS A 70 27.28 -22.10 -23.77
C HIS A 70 27.12 -22.53 -25.22
N THR A 71 26.43 -23.64 -25.44
CA THR A 71 25.98 -24.04 -26.77
C THR A 71 24.89 -23.08 -27.28
N VAL A 72 24.68 -23.09 -28.59
CA VAL A 72 23.59 -22.29 -29.21
C VAL A 72 22.22 -22.69 -28.64
N ALA A 73 22.02 -23.99 -28.39
CA ALA A 73 20.77 -24.50 -27.85
C ALA A 73 20.52 -24.01 -26.39
N GLU A 74 21.54 -24.04 -25.53
CA GLU A 74 21.44 -23.52 -24.17
C GLU A 74 21.13 -22.02 -24.14
N ARG A 75 21.81 -21.23 -25.00
CA ARG A 75 21.50 -19.80 -25.11
C ARG A 75 20.07 -19.53 -25.60
N ALA A 76 19.56 -20.33 -26.55
CA ALA A 76 18.20 -20.22 -27.02
C ALA A 76 17.19 -20.49 -25.89
N GLN A 77 17.44 -21.47 -25.01
CA GLN A 77 16.63 -21.73 -23.83
C GLN A 77 16.67 -20.58 -22.81
N MET A 78 17.84 -19.98 -22.59
CA MET A 78 17.97 -18.80 -21.70
C MET A 78 17.23 -17.59 -22.26
N ILE A 79 17.28 -17.36 -23.58
CA ILE A 79 16.50 -16.30 -24.24
C ILE A 79 15.01 -16.54 -24.06
N GLU A 80 14.53 -17.76 -24.22
CA GLU A 80 13.14 -18.13 -24.00
C GLU A 80 12.73 -17.86 -22.53
N LEU A 81 13.59 -18.23 -21.57
CA LEU A 81 13.35 -18.00 -20.16
C LEU A 81 13.21 -16.51 -19.86
N VAL A 82 14.12 -15.65 -20.31
CA VAL A 82 14.06 -14.19 -20.11
C VAL A 82 12.82 -13.59 -20.78
N THR A 83 12.41 -14.11 -21.93
CA THR A 83 11.24 -13.61 -22.68
C THR A 83 9.93 -14.00 -21.99
N THR A 84 9.87 -15.21 -21.41
CA THR A 84 8.65 -15.73 -20.73
C THR A 84 8.52 -15.23 -19.29
N ASN A 85 9.64 -14.97 -18.61
CA ASN A 85 9.63 -14.41 -17.25
C ASN A 85 9.35 -12.89 -17.26
N ASN A 86 8.24 -12.49 -17.90
CA ASN A 86 7.87 -11.09 -18.09
C ASN A 86 7.19 -10.51 -16.84
N PRO A 87 7.71 -9.41 -16.24
CA PRO A 87 7.06 -8.73 -15.11
C PRO A 87 5.86 -7.85 -15.51
N GLU A 88 5.53 -7.70 -16.80
CA GLU A 88 4.45 -6.84 -17.29
C GLU A 88 3.08 -7.09 -16.63
N PRO A 89 2.61 -8.36 -16.48
CA PRO A 89 1.34 -8.61 -15.83
C PRO A 89 1.28 -8.05 -14.40
N LEU A 90 2.37 -8.18 -13.63
CA LEU A 90 2.45 -7.68 -12.25
C LEU A 90 2.37 -6.15 -12.20
N TRP A 91 3.09 -5.46 -13.09
CA TRP A 91 3.01 -4.00 -13.17
C TRP A 91 1.65 -3.50 -13.65
N ARG A 92 0.96 -4.24 -14.49
CA ARG A 92 -0.41 -3.91 -14.91
C ARG A 92 -1.40 -4.09 -13.77
N ASP A 93 -1.27 -5.17 -13.00
CA ASP A 93 -2.12 -5.43 -11.84
C ASP A 93 -1.86 -4.38 -10.75
N TYR A 94 -0.58 -4.03 -10.52
CA TYR A 94 -0.18 -2.90 -9.69
C TYR A 94 -0.87 -1.59 -10.11
N ALA A 95 -0.82 -1.25 -11.41
CA ALA A 95 -1.42 -0.02 -11.93
C ALA A 95 -2.93 0.08 -11.65
N GLY A 96 -3.61 -1.06 -11.61
CA GLY A 96 -5.05 -1.16 -11.30
C GLY A 96 -5.37 -0.90 -9.82
N SER A 97 -4.40 -1.05 -8.91
CA SER A 97 -4.57 -0.85 -7.48
C SER A 97 -4.17 0.55 -6.99
N ILE A 98 -3.62 1.41 -7.84
CA ILE A 98 -3.14 2.75 -7.45
C ILE A 98 -4.31 3.71 -7.20
N PHE A 99 -4.42 4.21 -5.96
CA PHE A 99 -5.42 5.22 -5.56
C PHE A 99 -4.83 6.60 -5.28
N GLU A 100 -3.55 6.68 -4.87
CA GLU A 100 -2.91 7.93 -4.46
C GLU A 100 -2.14 8.56 -5.64
N ALA A 101 -2.18 9.90 -5.73
CA ALA A 101 -1.53 10.63 -6.83
C ALA A 101 0.00 10.50 -6.83
N GLU A 102 0.62 10.47 -5.64
CA GLU A 102 2.08 10.28 -5.49
C GLU A 102 2.51 8.91 -6.01
N ASP A 103 1.73 7.87 -5.70
CA ASP A 103 2.00 6.50 -6.18
C ASP A 103 1.90 6.43 -7.70
N ARG A 104 0.87 7.07 -8.28
CA ARG A 104 0.70 7.17 -9.73
C ARG A 104 1.91 7.83 -10.39
N GLN A 105 2.42 8.92 -9.83
CA GLN A 105 3.59 9.63 -10.33
C GLN A 105 4.85 8.74 -10.28
N ASN A 106 5.06 8.02 -9.16
CA ASN A 106 6.19 7.10 -9.01
C ASN A 106 6.12 5.97 -10.03
N TYR A 107 4.94 5.39 -10.20
CA TYR A 107 4.69 4.34 -11.20
C TYR A 107 4.97 4.82 -12.63
N GLU A 108 4.46 5.97 -13.03
CA GLU A 108 4.68 6.53 -14.37
C GLU A 108 6.17 6.79 -14.64
N ALA A 109 6.90 7.33 -13.67
CA ALA A 109 8.35 7.50 -13.77
C ALA A 109 9.08 6.16 -13.92
N MET A 110 8.67 5.13 -13.18
CA MET A 110 9.22 3.79 -13.29
C MET A 110 8.96 3.16 -14.66
N ILE A 111 7.76 3.31 -15.22
CA ILE A 111 7.43 2.79 -16.57
C ILE A 111 8.33 3.37 -17.66
N GLN A 112 8.72 4.64 -17.57
CA GLN A 112 9.66 5.26 -18.52
C GLN A 112 11.05 4.60 -18.44
N THR A 113 11.59 4.41 -17.25
CA THR A 113 12.90 3.77 -17.06
C THR A 113 12.86 2.31 -17.46
N ARG A 114 11.75 1.61 -17.18
CA ARG A 114 11.49 0.24 -17.61
C ARG A 114 11.50 0.10 -19.14
N SER A 115 10.80 0.98 -19.85
CA SER A 115 10.77 0.96 -21.31
C SER A 115 12.18 1.06 -21.91
N ASN A 116 13.00 1.97 -21.36
CA ASN A 116 14.40 2.12 -21.78
C ASN A 116 15.23 0.87 -21.51
N TYR A 117 15.03 0.22 -20.36
CA TYR A 117 15.72 -1.02 -20.01
C TYR A 117 15.33 -2.16 -20.96
N LEU A 118 14.03 -2.34 -21.24
CA LEU A 118 13.54 -3.39 -22.14
C LEU A 118 14.10 -3.25 -23.56
N GLN A 119 14.22 -2.03 -24.10
CA GLN A 119 14.90 -1.80 -25.38
C GLN A 119 16.36 -2.31 -25.36
N GLY A 120 17.07 -2.07 -24.25
CA GLY A 120 18.43 -2.59 -24.08
C GLY A 120 18.47 -4.12 -23.98
N CYS A 121 17.47 -4.73 -23.34
CA CYS A 121 17.34 -6.19 -23.28
C CYS A 121 17.12 -6.80 -24.67
N GLU A 122 16.24 -6.21 -25.48
CA GLU A 122 15.99 -6.66 -26.87
C GLU A 122 17.27 -6.58 -27.71
N GLN A 123 18.03 -5.47 -27.59
CA GLN A 123 19.33 -5.34 -28.29
C GLN A 123 20.31 -6.39 -27.82
N PHE A 124 20.42 -6.64 -26.51
CA PHE A 124 21.30 -7.66 -25.96
C PHE A 124 20.94 -9.06 -26.48
N VAL A 125 19.67 -9.44 -26.39
CA VAL A 125 19.19 -10.75 -26.90
C VAL A 125 19.46 -10.89 -28.38
N GLY A 126 19.29 -9.84 -29.19
CA GLY A 126 19.60 -9.82 -30.60
C GLY A 126 21.10 -10.07 -30.89
N LEU A 127 21.99 -9.45 -30.09
CA LEU A 127 23.44 -9.67 -30.19
C LEU A 127 23.85 -11.11 -29.83
N VAL A 128 23.27 -11.64 -28.74
CA VAL A 128 23.51 -13.03 -28.32
C VAL A 128 23.02 -14.03 -29.39
N ALA A 129 21.82 -13.83 -29.94
CA ALA A 129 21.25 -14.66 -31.00
C ALA A 129 22.10 -14.61 -32.27
N ALA A 130 22.68 -13.44 -32.58
CA ALA A 130 23.62 -13.25 -33.71
C ALA A 130 25.05 -13.74 -33.42
N GLN A 131 25.29 -14.32 -32.23
CA GLN A 131 26.62 -14.80 -31.78
C GLN A 131 27.69 -13.68 -31.67
N LYS A 132 27.27 -12.41 -31.52
CA LYS A 132 28.14 -11.24 -31.38
C LYS A 132 28.47 -11.00 -29.89
N MET A 133 29.21 -11.93 -29.28
CA MET A 133 29.40 -12.00 -27.85
C MET A 133 30.19 -10.83 -27.28
N ASP A 134 31.20 -10.31 -28.02
CA ASP A 134 31.97 -9.13 -27.57
C ASP A 134 31.09 -7.89 -27.50
N GLU A 135 30.24 -7.68 -28.52
CA GLU A 135 29.27 -6.56 -28.54
C GLU A 135 28.22 -6.72 -27.43
N ALA A 136 27.71 -7.95 -27.21
CA ALA A 136 26.78 -8.25 -26.15
C ALA A 136 27.37 -7.96 -24.75
N THR A 137 28.65 -8.39 -24.55
CA THR A 137 29.37 -8.14 -23.29
C THR A 137 29.58 -6.63 -23.04
N ALA A 138 29.98 -5.91 -24.09
CA ALA A 138 30.16 -4.45 -23.99
C ALA A 138 28.83 -3.74 -23.67
N LEU A 139 27.74 -4.11 -24.33
CA LEU A 139 26.39 -3.57 -24.04
C LEU A 139 25.95 -3.88 -22.60
N PHE A 140 26.08 -5.15 -22.17
CA PHE A 140 25.66 -5.62 -20.84
C PHE A 140 26.39 -4.88 -19.72
N ASN A 141 27.71 -4.71 -19.83
CA ASN A 141 28.53 -4.05 -18.80
C ASN A 141 28.48 -2.51 -18.86
N GLY A 142 28.07 -1.95 -20.01
CA GLY A 142 27.97 -0.51 -20.25
C GLY A 142 26.54 0.01 -20.13
N ASP A 143 25.94 0.35 -21.27
CA ASP A 143 24.65 1.03 -21.37
C ASP A 143 23.49 0.26 -20.70
N LEU A 144 23.44 -1.06 -20.92
CA LEU A 144 22.39 -1.89 -20.32
C LEU A 144 22.48 -1.92 -18.78
N SER A 145 23.68 -1.87 -18.22
CA SER A 145 23.86 -1.78 -16.76
C SER A 145 23.34 -0.46 -16.20
N HIS A 146 23.56 0.66 -16.88
CA HIS A 146 23.00 1.96 -16.47
C HIS A 146 21.48 2.00 -16.59
N ARG A 147 20.91 1.45 -17.67
CA ARG A 147 19.45 1.35 -17.83
C ARG A 147 18.82 0.46 -16.76
N PHE A 148 19.48 -0.64 -16.41
CA PHE A 148 19.05 -1.52 -15.33
C PHE A 148 19.03 -0.77 -13.98
N GLN A 149 20.09 -0.04 -13.63
CA GLN A 149 20.16 0.72 -12.39
C GLN A 149 19.03 1.75 -12.32
N ASN A 150 18.82 2.53 -13.39
CA ASN A 150 17.74 3.52 -13.45
C ASN A 150 16.36 2.90 -13.23
N TYR A 151 16.12 1.72 -13.86
CA TYR A 151 14.85 1.00 -13.67
C TYR A 151 14.74 0.44 -12.26
N ASN A 152 15.78 -0.18 -11.72
CA ASN A 152 15.83 -0.73 -10.38
C ASN A 152 15.57 0.34 -9.32
N ASP A 153 16.21 1.51 -9.44
CA ASP A 153 16.03 2.61 -8.50
C ASP A 153 14.59 3.15 -8.55
N ALA A 154 13.99 3.26 -9.74
CA ALA A 154 12.61 3.69 -9.90
C ALA A 154 11.61 2.64 -9.36
N ALA A 155 11.84 1.34 -9.61
CA ALA A 155 11.03 0.25 -9.05
C ALA A 155 11.09 0.23 -7.52
N LYS A 156 12.30 0.44 -6.96
CA LYS A 156 12.50 0.56 -5.51
C LYS A 156 11.73 1.74 -4.91
N ILE A 157 11.63 2.88 -5.58
CA ILE A 157 10.82 4.02 -5.10
C ILE A 157 9.34 3.61 -4.99
N VAL A 158 8.81 2.88 -5.98
CA VAL A 158 7.44 2.36 -5.97
C VAL A 158 7.25 1.37 -4.81
N PHE A 159 8.16 0.43 -4.63
CA PHE A 159 8.12 -0.53 -3.54
C PHE A 159 8.19 0.15 -2.16
N ASP A 160 9.17 1.03 -1.94
CA ASP A 160 9.37 1.75 -0.68
C ASP A 160 8.17 2.65 -0.35
N TYR A 161 7.51 3.23 -1.37
CA TYR A 161 6.27 3.98 -1.18
C TYR A 161 5.19 3.09 -0.55
N ASN A 162 4.94 1.90 -1.10
CA ASN A 162 3.95 0.97 -0.57
C ASN A 162 4.30 0.46 0.83
N VAL A 163 5.59 0.20 1.11
CA VAL A 163 6.05 -0.15 2.47
C VAL A 163 5.70 0.96 3.46
N ARG A 164 6.01 2.23 3.14
CA ARG A 164 5.67 3.38 4.00
C ARG A 164 4.17 3.50 4.21
N GLN A 165 3.38 3.43 3.14
CA GLN A 165 1.92 3.49 3.22
C GLN A 165 1.34 2.35 4.07
N GLY A 166 1.86 1.13 3.91
CA GLY A 166 1.45 -0.01 4.72
C GLY A 166 1.72 0.18 6.21
N LEU A 167 2.92 0.65 6.55
CA LEU A 167 3.30 0.94 7.94
C LEU A 167 2.44 2.06 8.55
N ASP A 168 2.17 3.13 7.81
CA ASP A 168 1.40 4.26 8.32
C ASP A 168 -0.08 3.91 8.48
N ARG A 169 -0.67 3.19 7.52
CA ARG A 169 -2.04 2.67 7.61
C ARG A 169 -2.16 1.67 8.77
N GLY A 170 -1.20 0.77 8.94
CA GLY A 170 -1.15 -0.15 10.06
C GLY A 170 -1.08 0.55 11.41
N LYS A 171 -0.23 1.58 11.57
CA LYS A 171 -0.16 2.40 12.80
C LYS A 171 -1.48 3.10 13.11
N ARG A 172 -2.15 3.67 12.09
CA ARG A 172 -3.47 4.33 12.26
C ARG A 172 -4.52 3.34 12.71
N ILE A 173 -4.60 2.14 12.12
CA ILE A 173 -5.51 1.07 12.52
C ILE A 173 -5.28 0.68 13.98
N LEU A 174 -4.02 0.45 14.39
CA LEU A 174 -3.68 0.12 15.78
C LEU A 174 -4.01 1.25 16.75
N ALA A 175 -3.74 2.49 16.39
CA ALA A 175 -4.08 3.64 17.22
C ALA A 175 -5.60 3.75 17.39
N SER A 176 -6.38 3.68 16.31
CA SER A 176 -7.84 3.75 16.35
C SER A 176 -8.44 2.61 17.18
N SER A 177 -7.96 1.39 16.99
CA SER A 177 -8.42 0.23 17.78
C SER A 177 -8.12 0.33 19.26
N ARG A 178 -7.01 0.99 19.63
CA ARG A 178 -6.61 1.18 21.02
C ARG A 178 -7.42 2.28 21.72
N TYR A 179 -7.71 3.38 21.05
CA TYR A 179 -8.34 4.55 21.67
C TYR A 179 -9.87 4.55 21.60
N ALA A 180 -10.47 3.95 20.58
CA ALA A 180 -11.92 3.91 20.41
C ALA A 180 -12.68 3.31 21.60
N PRO A 181 -12.27 2.17 22.19
CA PRO A 181 -12.94 1.61 23.37
C PRO A 181 -12.89 2.53 24.59
N TRP A 182 -11.77 3.20 24.81
CA TRP A 182 -11.61 4.14 25.94
C TRP A 182 -12.44 5.41 25.77
N ALA A 183 -12.54 5.94 24.55
CA ALA A 183 -13.38 7.08 24.24
C ALA A 183 -14.86 6.75 24.48
N ILE A 184 -15.33 5.61 23.98
CA ILE A 184 -16.70 5.13 24.18
C ILE A 184 -16.97 4.86 25.67
N GLY A 185 -16.08 4.13 26.34
CA GLY A 185 -16.20 3.81 27.76
C GLY A 185 -16.22 5.06 28.66
N GLY A 186 -15.30 5.99 28.43
CA GLY A 186 -15.27 7.27 29.17
C GLY A 186 -16.56 8.09 29.02
N LEU A 187 -17.12 8.09 27.82
CA LEU A 187 -18.35 8.79 27.51
C LEU A 187 -19.57 8.11 28.15
N CYS A 188 -19.61 6.78 28.18
CA CYS A 188 -20.64 6.03 28.94
C CYS A 188 -20.58 6.32 30.44
N VAL A 189 -19.40 6.42 31.04
CA VAL A 189 -19.20 6.76 32.44
C VAL A 189 -19.70 8.20 32.73
N LEU A 190 -19.40 9.14 31.85
CA LEU A 190 -19.90 10.53 31.98
C LEU A 190 -21.42 10.60 31.91
N LEU A 191 -22.06 9.88 30.99
CA LEU A 191 -23.51 9.80 30.89
C LEU A 191 -24.16 9.20 32.15
N PHE A 192 -23.58 8.09 32.65
CA PHE A 192 -24.07 7.43 33.85
C PHE A 192 -23.92 8.34 35.08
N GLY A 193 -22.76 9.00 35.24
CA GLY A 193 -22.51 9.95 36.34
C GLY A 193 -23.48 11.14 36.32
N LEU A 194 -23.73 11.71 35.14
CA LEU A 194 -24.70 12.79 34.96
C LEU A 194 -26.13 12.36 35.32
N GLY A 195 -26.53 11.16 34.90
CA GLY A 195 -27.83 10.56 35.25
C GLY A 195 -28.00 10.36 36.76
N LEU A 196 -26.95 9.90 37.44
CA LEU A 196 -26.92 9.66 38.86
C LEU A 196 -27.08 10.98 39.66
N VAL A 197 -26.34 12.03 39.30
CA VAL A 197 -26.39 13.34 39.93
C VAL A 197 -27.79 13.97 39.80
N LEU A 198 -28.39 13.88 38.64
CA LEU A 198 -29.73 14.43 38.39
C LEU A 198 -30.83 13.63 39.08
N GLY A 199 -30.68 12.29 39.12
CA GLY A 199 -31.61 11.40 39.87
C GLY A 199 -31.58 11.64 41.37
N LEU A 200 -30.41 11.85 41.97
CA LEU A 200 -30.26 12.20 43.38
C LEU A 200 -30.88 13.57 43.70
N ARG A 201 -30.68 14.57 42.82
CA ARG A 201 -31.21 15.92 43.00
C ARG A 201 -32.74 15.97 42.92
N SER A 202 -33.33 15.19 42.02
CA SER A 202 -34.81 15.09 41.92
C SER A 202 -35.42 14.32 43.09
N GLY A 203 -34.75 13.29 43.61
CA GLY A 203 -35.19 12.53 44.78
C GLY A 203 -35.16 13.34 46.11
N LEU A 204 -34.23 14.29 46.22
CA LEU A 204 -34.15 15.21 47.38
C LEU A 204 -35.20 16.32 47.31
N SER A 205 -35.58 16.80 46.14
CA SER A 205 -36.58 17.82 45.92
C SER A 205 -38.02 17.35 46.13
N GLY A 206 -38.30 16.05 46.09
CA GLY A 206 -39.61 15.44 46.30
C GLY A 206 -39.95 15.11 47.77
N ARG A 207 -39.04 15.40 48.73
CA ARG A 207 -39.24 15.15 50.17
C ARG A 207 -39.52 16.43 50.99
N GLN A 208 -39.71 17.59 50.36
CA GLN A 208 -40.22 18.81 50.95
C GLN A 208 -41.65 19.03 50.48
#